data_a4f2e430102ccea0e8e32ebdeabb167e
#
_entry.id   a4f2e430102ccea0e8e32ebdeabb167e
#
_cell.length_a   1.000
_cell.length_b   1.000
_cell.length_c   1.000
_cell.angle_alpha   90.00
_cell.angle_beta   90.00
_cell.angle_gamma   90.00
#
_symmetry.space_group_name_H-M   'P 1'
#
loop_
_entity.id
_entity.type
_entity.pdbx_description
1 polymer ?
#
loop_
_entity_poly.entity_id
_entity_poly.type
_entity_poly.pdbx_seq_one_letter_code
_entity_poly.pdbx_strand_id
1 'polypeptide(L)'
;MTDEQRGGRRPGRPLPQLRSAAGAVVLAAALAGLAGCSGGATGSAGSADRKPAAPDQLSADPLTAVRSAADITGRTGSAHAATELVTESAEKKAVFTGTGGYDYVKRIGRLEVAVPPGAATTGKIVEVVLPGTVYLQNSGAKVPEGKWVKLDVRQLPDGNLVSSGATDPASAAGALRGAQKAELVGIETVGGVPLKHYRGTLDLAKAAEATGGRGGDGLRMGAQTFTVRDVPYDVWLDEQGRLHKVVEVYTFAGAPGSKEAKDQVKVVSTTSLADFGKPVEAAEPAAADIYAMKPTESPK
;
A
#
# COMPACT_ATOMS: atom_id res chain seq x y z
N MET A 1 -63.60 -26.27 -4.93
CA MET A 1 -63.74 -25.12 -5.85
C MET A 1 -62.34 -24.73 -6.16
N THR A 2 -61.65 -25.42 -7.13
CA THR A 2 -61.60 -25.15 -8.57
C THR A 2 -61.28 -23.69 -8.83
N ASP A 3 -60.04 -23.38 -9.27
CA ASP A 3 -59.68 -23.22 -10.70
C ASP A 3 -58.16 -23.03 -10.82
N GLU A 4 -57.54 -23.79 -11.48
CA GLU A 4 -56.77 -24.03 -12.70
C GLU A 4 -56.73 -22.81 -13.66
N GLN A 5 -55.59 -22.37 -14.07
CA GLN A 5 -55.20 -22.17 -15.47
C GLN A 5 -53.76 -21.66 -15.65
N ARG A 6 -52.96 -22.50 -16.31
CA ARG A 6 -52.34 -22.32 -17.64
C ARG A 6 -51.35 -21.16 -17.74
N GLY A 7 -50.07 -21.30 -17.97
CA GLY A 7 -49.48 -21.95 -19.15
C GLY A 7 -49.05 -20.87 -20.14
N GLY A 8 -47.78 -20.63 -20.33
CA GLY A 8 -47.24 -19.68 -21.29
C GLY A 8 -45.75 -19.85 -21.51
N ARG A 9 -45.37 -20.92 -22.23
CA ARG A 9 -44.03 -21.03 -22.82
C ARG A 9 -43.90 -19.99 -23.93
N ARG A 10 -42.86 -19.16 -23.92
CA ARG A 10 -42.43 -18.38 -25.07
C ARG A 10 -41.13 -18.97 -25.64
N PRO A 11 -41.02 -19.08 -26.96
CA PRO A 11 -39.93 -19.74 -27.65
C PRO A 11 -38.69 -18.89 -27.77
N GLY A 12 -37.55 -19.55 -27.84
CA GLY A 12 -36.22 -18.97 -27.97
C GLY A 12 -36.03 -18.21 -29.28
N ARG A 13 -35.27 -17.13 -29.21
CA ARG A 13 -34.71 -16.39 -30.33
C ARG A 13 -33.31 -16.94 -30.66
N PRO A 14 -33.04 -17.19 -31.95
CA PRO A 14 -31.71 -17.67 -32.36
C PRO A 14 -30.66 -16.53 -32.39
N LEU A 15 -29.44 -16.90 -32.06
CA LEU A 15 -28.24 -16.09 -32.17
C LEU A 15 -27.85 -15.89 -33.66
N PRO A 16 -27.35 -14.71 -34.05
CA PRO A 16 -26.78 -14.54 -35.37
C PRO A 16 -25.33 -15.04 -35.40
N GLN A 17 -25.08 -15.93 -36.37
CA GLN A 17 -23.74 -16.37 -36.75
C GLN A 17 -23.00 -15.23 -37.45
N LEU A 18 -21.81 -14.88 -36.95
CA LEU A 18 -20.88 -14.03 -37.69
C LEU A 18 -20.03 -14.87 -38.64
N ARG A 19 -20.19 -14.57 -39.90
CA ARG A 19 -19.41 -15.10 -41.03
C ARG A 19 -17.99 -14.50 -41.01
N SER A 20 -17.04 -15.43 -41.14
CA SER A 20 -15.64 -15.14 -41.44
C SER A 20 -15.51 -14.46 -42.80
N ALA A 21 -14.78 -13.37 -42.90
CA ALA A 21 -14.26 -12.88 -44.16
C ALA A 21 -12.73 -12.84 -44.07
N ALA A 22 -12.12 -13.76 -44.77
CA ALA A 22 -10.70 -13.77 -45.09
C ALA A 22 -10.44 -12.71 -46.17
N GLY A 23 -9.46 -11.84 -45.90
CA GLY A 23 -8.94 -10.88 -46.89
C GLY A 23 -7.42 -10.92 -46.88
N ALA A 24 -6.87 -11.62 -47.84
CA ALA A 24 -5.45 -11.61 -48.19
C ALA A 24 -5.12 -10.37 -49.01
N VAL A 25 -4.04 -9.67 -48.71
CA VAL A 25 -3.34 -8.74 -49.62
C VAL A 25 -1.83 -8.89 -49.42
N VAL A 26 -1.27 -9.41 -50.36
CA VAL A 26 -0.08 -9.52 -51.20
C VAL A 26 0.92 -8.36 -51.07
N LEU A 27 2.19 -8.82 -50.83
CA LEU A 27 3.53 -8.35 -51.21
C LEU A 27 3.71 -7.02 -51.97
N ALA A 28 4.74 -6.32 -51.48
CA ALA A 28 5.74 -5.72 -52.39
C ALA A 28 7.13 -5.70 -51.74
N ALA A 29 8.03 -6.44 -52.33
CA ALA A 29 9.46 -6.45 -52.05
C ALA A 29 10.16 -5.30 -52.81
N ALA A 30 11.12 -4.66 -52.19
CA ALA A 30 12.15 -3.87 -52.86
C ALA A 30 13.52 -4.24 -52.33
N LEU A 31 14.29 -4.93 -53.16
CA LEU A 31 15.70 -5.26 -53.05
C LEU A 31 16.54 -4.12 -53.62
N ALA A 32 17.54 -3.67 -52.88
CA ALA A 32 18.82 -3.14 -53.36
C ALA A 32 19.68 -2.86 -52.12
N GLY A 33 20.90 -3.22 -51.96
CA GLY A 33 21.96 -3.73 -52.81
C GLY A 33 23.18 -4.10 -51.94
N LEU A 34 23.98 -4.94 -52.47
CA LEU A 34 25.19 -5.57 -52.03
C LEU A 34 26.38 -4.63 -51.80
N ALA A 35 27.19 -4.96 -50.76
CA ALA A 35 28.65 -5.10 -50.83
C ALA A 35 29.10 -5.33 -49.38
N GLY A 36 29.61 -6.45 -48.96
CA GLY A 36 30.87 -7.08 -49.19
C GLY A 36 31.79 -6.88 -48.00
N CYS A 37 32.03 -7.91 -47.18
CA CYS A 37 33.35 -8.48 -46.92
C CYS A 37 33.37 -9.46 -45.76
N SER A 38 33.96 -10.58 -46.02
CA SER A 38 34.25 -11.72 -45.18
C SER A 38 35.08 -11.39 -43.93
N GLY A 39 34.76 -12.09 -42.82
CA GLY A 39 35.61 -12.17 -41.66
C GLY A 39 34.93 -12.97 -40.58
N GLY A 40 35.35 -14.25 -40.41
CA GLY A 40 34.79 -15.11 -39.35
C GLY A 40 35.17 -14.63 -37.98
N ALA A 41 34.29 -14.81 -37.04
CA ALA A 41 34.63 -14.95 -35.62
C ALA A 41 33.38 -15.38 -34.84
N THR A 42 33.50 -16.51 -34.23
CA THR A 42 32.97 -16.96 -32.93
C THR A 42 31.92 -16.09 -32.24
N GLY A 43 30.77 -16.70 -32.03
CA GLY A 43 29.67 -16.11 -31.28
C GLY A 43 30.06 -15.66 -29.87
N SER A 44 29.89 -14.39 -29.61
CA SER A 44 29.78 -13.83 -28.27
C SER A 44 28.39 -13.26 -28.17
N ALA A 45 27.62 -13.85 -27.24
CA ALA A 45 26.33 -13.33 -26.86
C ALA A 45 26.53 -11.89 -26.36
N GLY A 46 26.16 -10.92 -27.18
CA GLY A 46 26.20 -9.53 -26.82
C GLY A 46 25.25 -9.28 -25.65
N SER A 47 25.86 -9.10 -24.48
CA SER A 47 25.17 -8.39 -23.39
C SER A 47 24.82 -7.03 -23.93
N ALA A 48 23.51 -6.81 -24.17
CA ALA A 48 23.02 -5.49 -24.47
C ALA A 48 23.39 -4.60 -23.27
N ASP A 49 24.35 -3.71 -23.49
CA ASP A 49 24.69 -2.65 -22.53
C ASP A 49 23.41 -1.87 -22.27
N ARG A 50 22.72 -2.26 -21.19
CA ARG A 50 21.59 -1.52 -20.69
C ARG A 50 22.16 -0.23 -20.14
N LYS A 51 22.10 0.84 -20.94
CA LYS A 51 22.45 2.20 -20.50
C LYS A 51 21.86 2.40 -19.11
N PRO A 52 22.64 2.81 -18.11
CA PRO A 52 22.10 3.11 -16.80
C PRO A 52 20.92 4.04 -16.94
N ALA A 53 19.80 3.70 -16.31
CA ALA A 53 18.63 4.60 -16.27
C ALA A 53 19.10 5.94 -15.67
N ALA A 54 18.65 7.04 -16.25
CA ALA A 54 18.89 8.35 -15.65
C ALA A 54 18.37 8.33 -14.19
N PRO A 55 19.06 9.01 -13.26
CA PRO A 55 18.58 9.09 -11.88
C PRO A 55 17.18 9.69 -11.86
N ASP A 56 16.34 9.18 -10.96
CA ASP A 56 15.02 9.73 -10.74
C ASP A 56 15.12 11.21 -10.39
N GLN A 57 14.24 12.01 -10.94
CA GLN A 57 14.13 13.44 -10.68
C GLN A 57 12.70 13.75 -10.26
N LEU A 58 12.58 14.61 -9.25
CA LEU A 58 11.28 15.08 -8.79
C LEU A 58 10.55 15.85 -9.89
N SER A 59 9.34 15.45 -10.22
CA SER A 59 8.50 16.15 -11.20
C SER A 59 8.25 17.59 -10.80
N ALA A 60 8.20 18.48 -11.78
CA ALA A 60 7.81 19.88 -11.58
C ALA A 60 6.31 20.04 -11.28
N ASP A 61 5.48 19.11 -11.79
CA ASP A 61 4.05 19.06 -11.48
C ASP A 61 3.82 18.43 -10.11
N PRO A 62 3.23 19.16 -9.13
CA PRO A 62 3.04 18.68 -7.77
C PRO A 62 2.28 17.36 -7.66
N LEU A 63 1.21 17.19 -8.45
CA LEU A 63 0.38 15.99 -8.37
C LEU A 63 1.13 14.76 -8.90
N THR A 64 1.87 14.92 -9.99
CA THR A 64 2.73 13.87 -10.53
C THR A 64 3.86 13.54 -9.57
N ALA A 65 4.50 14.54 -8.95
CA ALA A 65 5.54 14.35 -7.95
C ALA A 65 5.04 13.45 -6.80
N VAL A 66 3.89 13.79 -6.22
CA VAL A 66 3.31 13.04 -5.12
C VAL A 66 2.90 11.63 -5.54
N ARG A 67 2.21 11.46 -6.66
CA ARG A 67 1.78 10.14 -7.14
C ARG A 67 2.93 9.19 -7.44
N SER A 68 4.05 9.72 -7.91
CA SER A 68 5.24 8.94 -8.25
C SER A 68 6.09 8.55 -7.04
N ALA A 69 5.89 9.21 -5.90
CA ALA A 69 6.75 9.05 -4.71
C ALA A 69 6.86 7.60 -4.23
N ALA A 70 5.75 6.86 -4.24
CA ALA A 70 5.75 5.44 -3.85
C ALA A 70 6.63 4.57 -4.75
N ASP A 71 6.59 4.79 -6.07
CA ASP A 71 7.36 4.02 -7.04
C ASP A 71 8.85 4.39 -6.98
N ILE A 72 9.14 5.67 -6.83
CA ILE A 72 10.52 6.16 -6.67
C ILE A 72 11.13 5.60 -5.39
N THR A 73 10.41 5.69 -4.26
CA THR A 73 10.85 5.15 -2.98
C THR A 73 11.05 3.63 -3.06
N GLY A 74 10.13 2.91 -3.70
CA GLY A 74 10.24 1.46 -3.90
C GLY A 74 11.49 1.03 -4.66
N ARG A 75 11.98 1.86 -5.61
CA ARG A 75 13.23 1.59 -6.35
C ARG A 75 14.50 1.70 -5.51
N THR A 76 14.44 2.30 -4.34
CA THR A 76 15.58 2.32 -3.39
C THR A 76 15.85 0.95 -2.76
N GLY A 77 14.92 0.01 -2.90
CA GLY A 77 14.99 -1.34 -2.34
C GLY A 77 14.40 -1.42 -0.93
N SER A 78 14.88 -0.64 0.00
CA SER A 78 14.45 -0.66 1.40
C SER A 78 14.63 0.70 2.08
N ALA A 79 14.03 0.86 3.25
CA ALA A 79 14.25 2.01 4.11
C ALA A 79 14.08 1.62 5.59
N HIS A 80 14.74 2.35 6.48
CA HIS A 80 14.37 2.41 7.89
C HIS A 80 13.13 3.28 8.02
N ALA A 81 12.16 2.83 8.82
CA ALA A 81 10.89 3.51 9.06
C ALA A 81 10.74 3.89 10.54
N ALA A 82 10.29 5.11 10.79
CA ALA A 82 9.78 5.54 12.08
C ALA A 82 8.32 5.95 11.88
N THR A 83 7.42 5.44 12.73
CA THR A 83 5.98 5.68 12.64
C THR A 83 5.47 6.32 13.94
N GLU A 84 4.49 7.21 13.80
CA GLU A 84 3.71 7.71 14.91
C GLU A 84 2.23 7.66 14.53
N LEU A 85 1.43 7.04 15.38
CA LEU A 85 -0.01 6.96 15.21
C LEU A 85 -0.70 7.63 16.39
N VAL A 86 -1.37 8.74 16.13
CA VAL A 86 -2.14 9.47 17.13
C VAL A 86 -3.62 9.20 16.89
N THR A 87 -4.23 8.42 17.77
CA THR A 87 -5.67 8.16 17.76
C THR A 87 -6.38 9.11 18.71
N GLU A 88 -7.39 9.80 18.23
CA GLU A 88 -8.14 10.78 18.99
C GLU A 88 -9.66 10.56 18.82
N SER A 89 -10.33 10.40 19.95
CA SER A 89 -11.79 10.37 20.08
C SER A 89 -12.25 11.46 21.06
N ALA A 90 -13.56 11.65 21.20
CA ALA A 90 -14.09 12.65 22.15
C ALA A 90 -13.58 12.47 23.59
N GLU A 91 -13.26 11.23 24.00
CA GLU A 91 -12.91 10.89 25.38
C GLU A 91 -11.46 10.50 25.59
N LYS A 92 -10.75 10.08 24.53
CA LYS A 92 -9.43 9.45 24.66
C LYS A 92 -8.49 9.87 23.54
N LYS A 93 -7.24 10.05 23.92
CA LYS A 93 -6.12 10.19 23.00
C LYS A 93 -5.06 9.13 23.33
N ALA A 94 -4.59 8.42 22.31
CA ALA A 94 -3.51 7.46 22.43
C ALA A 94 -2.44 7.74 21.37
N VAL A 95 -1.19 7.56 21.73
CA VAL A 95 -0.05 7.74 20.83
C VAL A 95 0.77 6.45 20.82
N PHE A 96 0.90 5.86 19.64
CA PHE A 96 1.77 4.73 19.37
C PHE A 96 2.97 5.23 18.57
N THR A 97 4.16 4.76 18.91
CA THR A 97 5.38 5.06 18.14
C THR A 97 6.06 3.77 17.74
N GLY A 98 6.43 3.65 16.49
CA GLY A 98 7.05 2.45 15.94
C GLY A 98 8.38 2.77 15.26
N THR A 99 9.30 1.80 15.27
CA THR A 99 10.56 1.88 14.52
C THR A 99 10.88 0.53 13.91
N GLY A 100 11.50 0.53 12.74
CA GLY A 100 11.89 -0.72 12.09
C GLY A 100 12.40 -0.52 10.68
N GLY A 101 12.20 -1.51 9.81
CA GLY A 101 12.58 -1.44 8.41
C GLY A 101 11.57 -2.11 7.49
N TYR A 102 11.57 -1.67 6.24
CA TYR A 102 10.74 -2.24 5.19
C TYR A 102 11.56 -2.43 3.90
N ASP A 103 11.49 -3.61 3.31
CA ASP A 103 12.02 -3.96 1.99
C ASP A 103 10.86 -3.92 0.97
N TYR A 104 10.86 -2.92 0.11
CA TYR A 104 9.79 -2.66 -0.87
C TYR A 104 9.80 -3.68 -2.02
N VAL A 105 10.97 -4.26 -2.32
CA VAL A 105 11.12 -5.25 -3.40
C VAL A 105 10.57 -6.59 -2.97
N LYS A 106 10.97 -7.07 -1.78
CA LYS A 106 10.46 -8.30 -1.19
C LYS A 106 9.09 -8.13 -0.56
N ARG A 107 8.70 -6.88 -0.25
CA ARG A 107 7.47 -6.51 0.44
C ARG A 107 7.38 -7.14 1.82
N ILE A 108 8.47 -7.05 2.56
CA ILE A 108 8.58 -7.53 3.93
C ILE A 108 9.04 -6.41 4.85
N GLY A 109 8.56 -6.43 6.07
CA GLY A 109 8.93 -5.44 7.08
C GLY A 109 8.88 -6.00 8.48
N ARG A 110 9.62 -5.34 9.39
CA ARG A 110 9.55 -5.59 10.83
C ARG A 110 9.55 -4.26 11.54
N LEU A 111 8.56 -4.05 12.40
CA LEU A 111 8.39 -2.87 13.23
C LEU A 111 8.29 -3.26 14.69
N GLU A 112 8.85 -2.46 15.58
CA GLU A 112 8.62 -2.51 17.02
C GLU A 112 7.82 -1.29 17.42
N VAL A 113 6.61 -1.50 17.94
CA VAL A 113 5.65 -0.45 18.29
C VAL A 113 5.57 -0.33 19.80
N ALA A 114 5.89 0.82 20.33
CA ALA A 114 5.73 1.13 21.76
C ALA A 114 4.24 1.34 22.05
N VAL A 115 3.76 0.66 23.08
CA VAL A 115 2.36 0.71 23.52
C VAL A 115 2.16 1.85 24.49
N PRO A 116 1.15 2.72 24.31
CA PRO A 116 0.90 3.80 25.24
C PRO A 116 0.42 3.28 26.62
N PRO A 117 0.65 4.06 27.69
CA PRO A 117 0.13 3.72 29.02
C PRO A 117 -1.40 3.55 29.00
N GLY A 118 -1.89 2.52 29.69
CA GLY A 118 -3.32 2.22 29.80
C GLY A 118 -3.92 1.44 28.63
N ALA A 119 -3.11 1.01 27.66
CA ALA A 119 -3.55 0.05 26.64
C ALA A 119 -3.77 -1.36 27.23
N ALA A 120 -4.46 -2.22 26.49
CA ALA A 120 -4.76 -3.59 26.89
C ALA A 120 -3.53 -4.51 27.03
N THR A 121 -2.40 -4.11 26.46
CA THR A 121 -1.09 -4.77 26.60
C THR A 121 -0.05 -3.76 27.06
N THR A 122 1.07 -4.26 27.57
CA THR A 122 2.20 -3.43 28.04
C THR A 122 3.45 -3.75 27.22
N GLY A 123 4.42 -2.84 27.23
CA GLY A 123 5.69 -3.05 26.55
C GLY A 123 5.66 -2.69 25.08
N LYS A 124 6.10 -3.60 24.22
CA LYS A 124 6.17 -3.41 22.76
C LYS A 124 5.35 -4.46 22.01
N ILE A 125 4.65 -4.05 20.99
CA ILE A 125 4.14 -4.95 19.95
C ILE A 125 5.23 -5.11 18.92
N VAL A 126 5.51 -6.34 18.50
CA VAL A 126 6.36 -6.61 17.36
C VAL A 126 5.46 -6.97 16.18
N GLU A 127 5.60 -6.24 15.09
CA GLU A 127 4.89 -6.46 13.85
C GLU A 127 5.85 -7.01 12.79
N VAL A 128 5.47 -8.10 12.14
CA VAL A 128 6.12 -8.61 10.93
C VAL A 128 5.11 -8.56 9.81
N VAL A 129 5.44 -7.77 8.78
CA VAL A 129 4.62 -7.62 7.57
C VAL A 129 5.19 -8.51 6.48
N LEU A 130 4.35 -9.35 5.90
CA LEU A 130 4.63 -10.15 4.71
C LEU A 130 3.53 -9.90 3.66
N PRO A 131 3.72 -10.28 2.38
CA PRO A 131 2.71 -10.04 1.35
C PRO A 131 1.32 -10.57 1.71
N GLY A 132 0.40 -9.66 2.09
CA GLY A 132 -0.99 -9.97 2.45
C GLY A 132 -1.20 -10.55 3.85
N THR A 133 -0.16 -10.60 4.68
CA THR A 133 -0.20 -11.17 6.04
C THR A 133 0.56 -10.29 7.02
N VAL A 134 0.00 -10.12 8.20
CA VAL A 134 0.64 -9.46 9.33
C VAL A 134 0.74 -10.44 10.48
N TYR A 135 1.89 -10.49 11.12
CA TYR A 135 2.12 -11.22 12.36
C TYR A 135 2.34 -10.22 13.48
N LEU A 136 1.59 -10.35 14.56
CA LEU A 136 1.70 -9.49 15.73
C LEU A 136 2.08 -10.33 16.94
N GLN A 137 3.15 -9.96 17.63
CA GLN A 137 3.52 -10.49 18.94
C GLN A 137 3.12 -9.47 20.01
N ASN A 138 2.66 -9.96 21.15
CA ASN A 138 2.18 -9.12 22.26
C ASN A 138 0.99 -8.21 21.88
N SER A 139 0.09 -8.71 21.03
CA SER A 139 -1.02 -7.94 20.47
C SER A 139 -2.29 -7.85 21.33
N GLY A 140 -2.30 -8.43 22.53
CA GLY A 140 -3.44 -8.36 23.44
C GLY A 140 -3.45 -9.40 24.56
N ALA A 141 -4.24 -9.14 25.60
CA ALA A 141 -4.28 -9.92 26.82
C ALA A 141 -4.74 -11.40 26.68
N LYS A 142 -5.36 -11.74 25.55
CA LYS A 142 -5.85 -13.11 25.27
C LYS A 142 -4.83 -13.99 24.55
N VAL A 143 -3.75 -13.40 24.09
CA VAL A 143 -2.67 -14.11 23.40
C VAL A 143 -1.59 -14.44 24.42
N PRO A 144 -1.17 -15.71 24.56
CA PRO A 144 -0.11 -16.07 25.49
C PRO A 144 1.18 -15.29 25.20
N GLU A 145 1.92 -14.96 26.26
CA GLU A 145 3.18 -14.24 26.13
C GLU A 145 4.16 -14.96 25.17
N GLY A 146 4.83 -14.19 24.33
CA GLY A 146 5.77 -14.68 23.33
C GLY A 146 5.15 -15.30 22.09
N LYS A 147 3.83 -15.49 22.05
CA LYS A 147 3.14 -16.03 20.87
C LYS A 147 2.76 -14.95 19.86
N TRP A 148 2.65 -15.36 18.62
CA TRP A 148 2.30 -14.54 17.46
C TRP A 148 0.86 -14.79 17.05
N VAL A 149 0.18 -13.75 16.64
CA VAL A 149 -1.10 -13.84 15.94
C VAL A 149 -0.84 -13.61 14.45
N LYS A 150 -1.35 -14.51 13.61
CA LYS A 150 -1.33 -14.38 12.15
C LYS A 150 -2.64 -13.78 11.66
N LEU A 151 -2.58 -12.69 10.92
CA LEU A 151 -3.73 -11.95 10.40
C LEU A 151 -3.63 -11.82 8.88
N ASP A 152 -4.71 -12.12 8.16
CA ASP A 152 -4.85 -11.78 6.74
C ASP A 152 -5.29 -10.32 6.65
N VAL A 153 -4.55 -9.50 5.92
CA VAL A 153 -4.84 -8.05 5.73
C VAL A 153 -6.27 -7.82 5.23
N ARG A 154 -6.81 -8.73 4.42
CA ARG A 154 -8.19 -8.64 3.89
C ARG A 154 -9.28 -8.91 4.93
N GLN A 155 -8.92 -9.47 6.07
CA GLN A 155 -9.84 -9.70 7.21
C GLN A 155 -9.80 -8.55 8.22
N LEU A 156 -8.85 -7.64 8.08
CA LEU A 156 -8.76 -6.44 8.91
C LEU A 156 -9.64 -5.34 8.32
N PRO A 157 -10.54 -4.73 9.11
CA PRO A 157 -11.48 -3.73 8.60
C PRO A 157 -10.79 -2.57 7.88
N ASP A 158 -9.68 -2.10 8.42
CA ASP A 158 -8.87 -1.00 7.88
C ASP A 158 -7.68 -1.45 7.02
N GLY A 159 -7.55 -2.75 6.77
CA GLY A 159 -6.44 -3.30 6.00
C GLY A 159 -5.07 -3.11 6.65
N ASN A 160 -5.01 -3.01 7.96
CA ASN A 160 -3.80 -2.74 8.74
C ASN A 160 -3.20 -1.34 8.51
N LEU A 161 -4.03 -0.36 8.15
CA LEU A 161 -3.55 1.03 8.01
C LEU A 161 -3.33 1.69 9.37
N VAL A 162 -4.16 1.34 10.39
CA VAL A 162 -4.10 1.98 11.71
C VAL A 162 -4.27 1.00 12.88
N SER A 163 -4.74 -0.23 12.65
CA SER A 163 -5.19 -1.14 13.72
C SER A 163 -4.07 -1.80 14.50
N SER A 164 -2.88 -1.95 13.95
CA SER A 164 -1.71 -2.54 14.64
C SER A 164 -0.91 -1.54 15.50
N GLY A 165 -1.30 -0.27 15.50
CA GLY A 165 -0.55 0.80 16.19
C GLY A 165 0.58 1.41 15.35
N ALA A 166 0.78 0.93 14.13
CA ALA A 166 1.65 1.54 13.13
C ALA A 166 1.03 1.39 11.75
N THR A 167 1.32 2.31 10.85
CA THR A 167 0.99 2.14 9.44
C THR A 167 2.13 1.42 8.75
N ASP A 168 1.81 0.40 7.97
CA ASP A 168 2.78 -0.27 7.11
C ASP A 168 3.39 0.76 6.14
N PRO A 169 4.74 0.91 6.11
CA PRO A 169 5.41 1.91 5.28
C PRO A 169 5.11 1.83 3.79
N ALA A 170 4.83 0.63 3.26
CA ALA A 170 4.45 0.49 1.85
C ALA A 170 3.00 0.94 1.62
N SER A 171 2.12 0.74 2.58
CA SER A 171 0.74 1.22 2.52
C SER A 171 0.67 2.74 2.62
N ALA A 172 1.43 3.36 3.53
CA ALA A 172 1.55 4.81 3.63
C ALA A 172 2.08 5.44 2.32
N ALA A 173 3.18 4.92 1.78
CA ALA A 173 3.67 5.37 0.48
C ALA A 173 2.66 5.09 -0.64
N GLY A 174 2.03 3.91 -0.63
CA GLY A 174 1.07 3.45 -1.63
C GLY A 174 -0.18 4.32 -1.72
N ALA A 175 -0.65 4.87 -0.60
CA ALA A 175 -1.81 5.75 -0.55
C ALA A 175 -1.62 7.01 -1.41
N LEU A 176 -0.39 7.52 -1.52
CA LEU A 176 -0.06 8.69 -2.34
C LEU A 176 -0.35 8.51 -3.83
N ARG A 177 -0.40 7.26 -4.35
CA ARG A 177 -0.83 7.01 -5.73
C ARG A 177 -2.27 7.48 -6.01
N GLY A 178 -3.08 7.55 -4.95
CA GLY A 178 -4.45 8.05 -4.98
C GLY A 178 -4.58 9.55 -4.82
N ALA A 179 -3.50 10.33 -4.79
CA ALA A 179 -3.56 11.78 -4.63
C ALA A 179 -4.48 12.42 -5.67
N GLN A 180 -5.39 13.29 -5.21
CA GLN A 180 -6.35 14.01 -6.04
C GLN A 180 -5.98 15.48 -6.16
N LYS A 181 -5.37 16.03 -5.13
CA LYS A 181 -4.86 17.40 -5.07
C LYS A 181 -3.47 17.38 -4.48
N ALA A 182 -2.59 18.23 -4.96
CA ALA A 182 -1.27 18.47 -4.41
C ALA A 182 -0.87 19.91 -4.65
N GLU A 183 -0.45 20.60 -3.61
CA GLU A 183 0.06 21.97 -3.64
C GLU A 183 1.44 21.99 -3.01
N LEU A 184 2.38 22.69 -3.62
CA LEU A 184 3.71 22.91 -3.04
C LEU A 184 3.56 23.95 -1.93
N VAL A 185 3.84 23.56 -0.69
CA VAL A 185 3.84 24.45 0.48
C VAL A 185 5.15 25.23 0.56
N GLY A 186 6.27 24.56 0.28
CA GLY A 186 7.60 25.15 0.34
C GLY A 186 8.70 24.11 0.45
N ILE A 187 9.86 24.56 0.90
CA ILE A 187 11.01 23.70 1.21
C ILE A 187 11.22 23.77 2.72
N GLU A 188 11.29 22.60 3.34
CA GLU A 188 11.52 22.45 4.79
C GLU A 188 12.72 21.54 5.04
N THR A 189 13.49 21.82 6.08
CA THR A 189 14.59 20.94 6.50
C THR A 189 14.07 19.94 7.53
N VAL A 190 14.09 18.66 7.17
CA VAL A 190 13.69 17.55 8.04
C VAL A 190 14.88 16.61 8.22
N GLY A 191 15.30 16.38 9.46
CA GLY A 191 16.49 15.55 9.75
C GLY A 191 17.77 16.03 9.08
N GLY A 192 17.90 17.34 8.83
CA GLY A 192 19.06 17.93 8.14
C GLY A 192 19.01 17.88 6.61
N VAL A 193 17.93 17.33 6.02
CA VAL A 193 17.75 17.22 4.57
C VAL A 193 16.72 18.26 4.10
N PRO A 194 17.03 19.09 3.08
CA PRO A 194 16.05 19.98 2.47
C PRO A 194 15.06 19.15 1.64
N LEU A 195 13.78 19.26 1.95
CA LEU A 195 12.71 18.51 1.34
C LEU A 195 11.61 19.45 0.81
N LYS A 196 11.03 19.14 -0.33
CA LYS A 196 9.83 19.81 -0.81
C LYS A 196 8.61 19.26 -0.06
N HIS A 197 7.89 20.14 0.59
CA HIS A 197 6.65 19.86 1.30
C HIS A 197 5.46 20.09 0.39
N TYR A 198 4.64 19.07 0.23
CA TYR A 198 3.36 19.14 -0.49
C TYR A 198 2.22 18.81 0.45
N ARG A 199 1.07 19.44 0.21
CA ARG A 199 -0.19 19.19 0.92
C ARG A 199 -1.29 18.92 -0.07
N GLY A 200 -2.26 18.07 0.33
CA GLY A 200 -3.38 17.77 -0.53
C GLY A 200 -4.38 16.79 0.06
N THR A 201 -5.12 16.13 -0.83
CA THR A 201 -6.05 15.05 -0.50
C THR A 201 -5.82 13.86 -1.40
N LEU A 202 -6.04 12.67 -0.88
CA LEU A 202 -5.96 11.41 -1.62
C LEU A 202 -7.24 10.58 -1.44
N ASP A 203 -7.51 9.70 -2.40
CA ASP A 203 -8.59 8.74 -2.40
C ASP A 203 -8.00 7.32 -2.31
N LEU A 204 -8.32 6.60 -1.23
CA LEU A 204 -7.78 5.26 -0.98
C LEU A 204 -8.25 4.22 -2.00
N ALA A 205 -9.47 4.37 -2.54
CA ALA A 205 -9.95 3.44 -3.57
C ALA A 205 -9.13 3.57 -4.85
N LYS A 206 -8.84 4.80 -5.28
CA LYS A 206 -7.95 5.07 -6.42
C LYS A 206 -6.51 4.63 -6.14
N ALA A 207 -6.03 4.82 -4.90
CA ALA A 207 -4.73 4.31 -4.48
C ALA A 207 -4.65 2.79 -4.58
N ALA A 208 -5.73 2.09 -4.15
CA ALA A 208 -5.83 0.64 -4.24
C ALA A 208 -5.83 0.14 -5.69
N GLU A 209 -6.55 0.82 -6.58
CA GLU A 209 -6.56 0.52 -8.02
C GLU A 209 -5.18 0.70 -8.65
N ALA A 210 -4.54 1.85 -8.38
CA ALA A 210 -3.21 2.17 -8.92
C ALA A 210 -2.11 1.23 -8.38
N THR A 211 -2.24 0.77 -7.13
CA THR A 211 -1.30 -0.18 -6.52
C THR A 211 -1.50 -1.59 -7.07
N GLY A 212 -2.74 -2.02 -7.27
CA GLY A 212 -3.11 -3.33 -7.80
C GLY A 212 -2.73 -4.51 -6.92
N GLY A 213 -3.21 -5.69 -7.30
CA GLY A 213 -2.89 -6.96 -6.66
C GLY A 213 -3.01 -6.96 -5.13
N ARG A 214 -2.24 -7.81 -4.46
CA ARG A 214 -2.20 -7.88 -2.98
C ARG A 214 -1.70 -6.61 -2.31
N GLY A 215 -0.92 -5.77 -3.02
CA GLY A 215 -0.46 -4.49 -2.50
C GLY A 215 -1.58 -3.48 -2.27
N GLY A 216 -2.63 -3.57 -3.07
CA GLY A 216 -3.81 -2.71 -2.95
C GLY A 216 -4.87 -3.22 -1.96
N ASP A 217 -4.73 -4.45 -1.42
CA ASP A 217 -5.77 -5.04 -0.57
C ASP A 217 -6.00 -4.23 0.70
N GLY A 218 -4.94 -3.82 1.41
CA GLY A 218 -5.06 -3.00 2.61
C GLY A 218 -5.72 -1.64 2.32
N LEU A 219 -5.28 -0.96 1.26
CA LEU A 219 -5.87 0.32 0.84
C LEU A 219 -7.35 0.19 0.48
N ARG A 220 -7.73 -0.94 -0.14
CA ARG A 220 -9.13 -1.24 -0.49
C ARG A 220 -10.00 -1.43 0.75
N MET A 221 -9.51 -2.17 1.75
CA MET A 221 -10.20 -2.34 3.02
C MET A 221 -10.35 -1.01 3.75
N GLY A 222 -9.29 -0.20 3.83
CA GLY A 222 -9.33 1.15 4.39
C GLY A 222 -10.37 2.04 3.70
N ALA A 223 -10.43 2.01 2.35
CA ALA A 223 -11.41 2.77 1.58
C ALA A 223 -12.87 2.43 1.91
N GLN A 224 -13.12 1.22 2.39
CA GLN A 224 -14.47 0.78 2.81
C GLN A 224 -14.79 1.17 4.26
N THR A 225 -13.77 1.32 5.09
CA THR A 225 -13.92 1.54 6.53
C THR A 225 -13.91 3.02 6.91
N PHE A 226 -13.03 3.81 6.29
CA PHE A 226 -12.92 5.22 6.63
C PHE A 226 -14.10 6.02 6.08
N THR A 227 -14.65 6.91 6.93
CA THR A 227 -15.85 7.69 6.61
C THR A 227 -15.55 8.93 5.76
N VAL A 228 -14.31 9.43 5.81
CA VAL A 228 -13.84 10.55 4.99
C VAL A 228 -13.05 9.99 3.81
N ARG A 229 -13.58 10.20 2.59
CA ARG A 229 -12.97 9.69 1.36
C ARG A 229 -11.78 10.52 0.89
N ASP A 230 -11.87 11.83 1.02
CA ASP A 230 -10.80 12.78 0.71
C ASP A 230 -9.85 12.84 1.92
N VAL A 231 -8.94 11.87 2.02
CA VAL A 231 -7.96 11.76 3.11
C VAL A 231 -6.95 12.90 2.98
N PRO A 232 -6.88 13.83 3.95
CA PRO A 232 -5.86 14.87 3.94
C PRO A 232 -4.48 14.28 4.14
N TYR A 233 -3.48 14.83 3.44
CA TYR A 233 -2.10 14.46 3.64
C TYR A 233 -1.15 15.66 3.56
N ASP A 234 0.00 15.52 4.23
CA ASP A 234 1.20 16.29 4.05
C ASP A 234 2.35 15.32 3.69
N VAL A 235 3.19 15.67 2.71
CA VAL A 235 4.28 14.80 2.26
C VAL A 235 5.55 15.61 1.96
N TRP A 236 6.70 15.05 2.35
CA TRP A 236 8.01 15.64 2.14
C TRP A 236 8.85 14.74 1.25
N LEU A 237 9.25 15.27 0.09
CA LEU A 237 9.99 14.57 -0.94
C LEU A 237 11.36 15.26 -1.14
N ASP A 238 12.39 14.43 -1.38
CA ASP A 238 13.69 14.94 -1.78
C ASP A 238 13.77 15.28 -3.29
N GLU A 239 14.91 15.73 -3.75
CA GLU A 239 15.15 16.13 -5.14
C GLU A 239 15.01 14.96 -6.14
N GLN A 240 15.16 13.73 -5.68
CA GLN A 240 14.93 12.53 -6.48
C GLN A 240 13.46 12.12 -6.49
N GLY A 241 12.62 12.69 -5.62
CA GLY A 241 11.21 12.34 -5.44
C GLY A 241 11.00 11.18 -4.46
N ARG A 242 12.00 10.81 -3.67
CA ARG A 242 11.84 9.79 -2.62
C ARG A 242 11.05 10.36 -1.46
N LEU A 243 10.20 9.53 -0.89
CA LEU A 243 9.42 9.86 0.30
C LEU A 243 10.32 9.84 1.54
N HIS A 244 10.40 10.96 2.24
CA HIS A 244 11.07 11.05 3.55
C HIS A 244 10.09 11.12 4.70
N LYS A 245 8.93 11.74 4.49
CA LYS A 245 7.88 11.80 5.51
C LYS A 245 6.52 11.93 4.84
N VAL A 246 5.53 11.24 5.40
CA VAL A 246 4.12 11.46 5.07
C VAL A 246 3.31 11.53 6.36
N VAL A 247 2.32 12.41 6.38
CA VAL A 247 1.29 12.50 7.41
C VAL A 247 -0.04 12.32 6.72
N GLU A 248 -0.86 11.40 7.21
CA GLU A 248 -2.18 11.09 6.67
C GLU A 248 -3.22 11.16 7.78
N VAL A 249 -4.37 11.72 7.49
CA VAL A 249 -5.43 11.91 8.48
C VAL A 249 -6.65 11.07 8.13
N TYR A 250 -6.81 9.95 8.82
CA TYR A 250 -7.93 9.04 8.67
C TYR A 250 -9.05 9.39 9.65
N THR A 251 -10.29 9.17 9.23
CA THR A 251 -11.46 9.36 10.10
C THR A 251 -12.43 8.20 9.88
N PHE A 252 -12.89 7.60 10.95
CA PHE A 252 -13.86 6.51 10.89
C PHE A 252 -14.91 6.66 12.02
N ALA A 253 -16.04 5.97 11.88
CA ALA A 253 -17.08 5.95 12.91
C ALA A 253 -16.57 5.16 14.12
N GLY A 254 -16.67 5.74 15.32
CA GLY A 254 -16.35 5.05 16.57
C GLY A 254 -17.37 3.99 16.96
N ALA A 255 -18.60 4.10 16.43
CA ALA A 255 -19.65 3.10 16.56
C ALA A 255 -20.20 2.71 15.18
N PRO A 256 -20.58 1.44 14.94
CA PRO A 256 -21.12 1.00 13.68
C PRO A 256 -22.34 1.83 13.25
N GLY A 257 -22.24 2.42 12.05
CA GLY A 257 -23.32 3.20 11.45
C GLY A 257 -23.50 4.63 11.98
N SER A 258 -22.73 5.07 12.99
CA SER A 258 -22.79 6.44 13.48
C SER A 258 -22.19 7.42 12.47
N LYS A 259 -22.90 8.53 12.23
CA LYS A 259 -22.44 9.68 11.44
C LYS A 259 -22.22 10.92 12.30
N GLU A 260 -22.44 10.82 13.60
CA GLU A 260 -22.29 11.95 14.52
C GLU A 260 -20.80 12.25 14.74
N ALA A 261 -20.46 13.54 14.68
CA ALA A 261 -19.06 13.98 14.84
C ALA A 261 -18.44 13.55 16.18
N LYS A 262 -19.25 13.50 17.24
CA LYS A 262 -18.82 13.05 18.59
C LYS A 262 -18.41 11.58 18.65
N ASP A 263 -18.93 10.76 17.70
CA ASP A 263 -18.64 9.33 17.63
C ASP A 263 -17.55 9.02 16.60
N GLN A 264 -16.92 10.04 16.04
CA GLN A 264 -15.83 9.85 15.09
C GLN A 264 -14.50 9.66 15.82
N VAL A 265 -13.69 8.80 15.29
CA VAL A 265 -12.29 8.61 15.68
C VAL A 265 -11.41 9.14 14.57
N LYS A 266 -10.57 10.09 14.92
CA LYS A 266 -9.54 10.63 14.04
C LYS A 266 -8.21 9.95 14.34
N VAL A 267 -7.53 9.53 13.30
CA VAL A 267 -6.18 8.97 13.40
C VAL A 267 -5.24 9.76 12.51
N VAL A 268 -4.22 10.32 13.13
CA VAL A 268 -3.11 10.95 12.41
C VAL A 268 -1.98 9.94 12.34
N SER A 269 -1.67 9.48 11.15
CA SER A 269 -0.57 8.58 10.88
C SER A 269 0.61 9.38 10.32
N THR A 270 1.76 9.26 10.94
CA THR A 270 3.03 9.81 10.45
C THR A 270 3.98 8.66 10.17
N THR A 271 4.50 8.60 8.95
CA THR A 271 5.57 7.68 8.56
C THR A 271 6.76 8.48 8.07
N SER A 272 7.92 8.26 8.66
CA SER A 272 9.20 8.86 8.26
C SER A 272 10.13 7.77 7.77
N LEU A 273 10.85 8.03 6.67
CA LEU A 273 11.75 7.09 6.01
C LEU A 273 13.16 7.67 5.93
N ALA A 274 14.12 6.84 6.24
CA ALA A 274 15.54 7.18 6.19
C ALA A 274 16.37 5.94 5.82
N ASP A 275 17.68 6.09 5.73
CA ASP A 275 18.63 4.97 5.57
C ASP A 275 18.25 4.05 4.39
N PHE A 276 17.92 4.64 3.25
CA PHE A 276 17.51 3.92 2.06
C PHE A 276 18.56 2.91 1.59
N GLY A 277 18.10 1.71 1.13
CA GLY A 277 18.94 0.66 0.59
C GLY A 277 19.63 -0.23 1.65
N LYS A 278 19.44 0.02 2.95
CA LYS A 278 19.98 -0.86 3.99
C LYS A 278 19.18 -2.17 4.05
N PRO A 279 19.84 -3.33 4.21
CA PRO A 279 19.17 -4.62 4.30
C PRO A 279 18.11 -4.65 5.41
N VAL A 280 16.97 -5.26 5.12
CA VAL A 280 15.88 -5.49 6.08
C VAL A 280 15.64 -6.98 6.17
N GLU A 281 15.59 -7.48 7.40
CA GLU A 281 15.28 -8.86 7.71
C GLU A 281 13.90 -8.93 8.35
N ALA A 282 13.01 -9.70 7.74
CA ALA A 282 11.72 -10.05 8.28
C ALA A 282 11.35 -11.46 7.79
N ALA A 283 11.00 -12.33 8.71
CA ALA A 283 10.67 -13.71 8.43
C ALA A 283 9.38 -14.11 9.14
N GLU A 284 8.66 -15.07 8.55
CA GLU A 284 7.52 -15.70 9.20
C GLU A 284 7.96 -16.32 10.53
N PRO A 285 7.22 -16.08 11.63
CA PRO A 285 7.47 -16.76 12.90
C PRO A 285 7.35 -18.28 12.77
N ALA A 286 8.07 -19.02 13.62
CA ALA A 286 7.97 -20.47 13.63
C ALA A 286 6.52 -20.91 13.88
N ALA A 287 6.06 -21.95 13.15
CA ALA A 287 4.68 -22.42 13.24
C ALA A 287 4.26 -22.77 14.68
N ALA A 288 5.18 -23.29 15.49
CA ALA A 288 4.96 -23.59 16.92
C ALA A 288 4.70 -22.34 17.77
N ASP A 289 5.11 -21.16 17.31
CA ASP A 289 4.93 -19.89 18.01
C ASP A 289 3.70 -19.13 17.56
N ILE A 290 2.98 -19.60 16.54
CA ILE A 290 1.74 -18.99 16.07
C ILE A 290 0.58 -19.51 16.92
N TYR A 291 -0.09 -18.59 17.60
CA TYR A 291 -1.31 -18.87 18.36
C TYR A 291 -2.51 -18.97 17.42
N ALA A 292 -3.16 -20.12 17.41
CA ALA A 292 -4.39 -20.33 16.66
C ALA A 292 -5.55 -19.70 17.45
N MET A 293 -5.99 -18.52 17.03
CA MET A 293 -7.19 -17.89 17.60
C MET A 293 -8.42 -18.75 17.31
N LYS A 294 -9.24 -18.99 18.33
CA LYS A 294 -10.54 -19.61 18.13
C LYS A 294 -11.47 -18.62 17.41
N PRO A 295 -12.42 -19.09 16.58
CA PRO A 295 -13.30 -18.23 15.79
C PRO A 295 -14.10 -17.18 16.58
N THR A 296 -14.22 -17.34 17.89
CA THR A 296 -14.93 -16.44 18.82
C THR A 296 -14.02 -15.39 19.48
N GLU A 297 -12.73 -15.43 19.23
CA GLU A 297 -11.73 -14.56 19.84
C GLU A 297 -11.22 -13.57 18.78
N SER A 298 -12.04 -12.55 18.43
CA SER A 298 -11.50 -11.40 17.70
C SER A 298 -10.60 -10.59 18.64
N PRO A 299 -9.42 -10.15 18.18
CA PRO A 299 -8.65 -9.17 18.95
C PRO A 299 -9.50 -7.91 19.10
N LYS A 300 -9.70 -7.44 20.31
CA LYS A 300 -10.39 -6.19 20.64
C LYS A 300 -9.41 -5.05 20.58
#